data_eac7521cf510b2fa91d1e17149bdebc8
#
_entry.id   eac7521cf510b2fa91d1e17149bdebc8
#
_cell.length_a   1.000
_cell.length_b   1.000
_cell.length_c   1.000
_cell.angle_alpha   90.00
_cell.angle_beta   90.00
_cell.angle_gamma   90.00
#
_symmetry.space_group_name_H-M   'P 1'
#
loop_
_entity.id
_entity.type
_entity.pdbx_description
1 polymer ?
#
loop_
_entity_poly.entity_id
_entity_poly.type
_entity_poly.pdbx_seq_one_letter_code
_entity_poly.pdbx_strand_id
1 'polypeptide(L)'
;MPTSLSTVCLKNNILPLKINIITLGCSKNTVDSENVAGHFTKAGHTIYFDRDKNDCDTVIVNTCGFIGDAKEESINVLLEQIQAKKYFNQRHARDGRRRKLIAVGCLVERYRDQLIAEMPEVDAWYGVHEWDKLTNSDNSFAQLRQTSTPTHYAYLKIAEGCNRSCSYCAIPLIRGKHVSRPIDELVEEAKALVADGAKEIIVISQDTTYYGLDLYGKRRLGDLLERLATESGASWIRLHYTYPTSFPVDAIDVIRRYDNICNYIDIPLQHINSRILSSMQRGIDREGTLSLLNTFRAQLPDVCIRTTLIVGYPGETEAEFEELKQFVREAQFDRMGCFAYSPEEGTPAEKFRDTVSEEEKQRRVSELMAIQEQISLAKNQARVGHNYRVIIDRHEGSYYIGRTEYDSPDIDDEILIPDTAPLRVGEFYQARITQALENDLFAELVAV
;
A
#
# COMPACT_ATOMS: atom_id res chain seq x y z
N MET A 1 21.06 5.48 -28.10
CA MET A 1 19.61 5.86 -28.05
C MET A 1 18.86 4.60 -27.67
N PRO A 2 18.17 4.53 -26.55
CA PRO A 2 17.37 3.37 -26.21
C PRO A 2 16.15 3.33 -27.14
N THR A 3 16.04 2.27 -27.92
CA THR A 3 14.85 1.99 -28.71
C THR A 3 13.70 1.65 -27.78
N SER A 4 12.69 2.52 -27.70
CA SER A 4 11.44 2.27 -26.95
C SER A 4 10.78 0.98 -27.47
N LEU A 5 10.08 0.24 -26.60
CA LEU A 5 9.22 -0.88 -27.02
C LEU A 5 8.24 -0.45 -28.13
N SER A 6 7.84 0.82 -28.12
CA SER A 6 6.98 1.43 -29.14
C SER A 6 7.57 1.42 -30.54
N THR A 7 8.89 1.55 -30.68
CA THR A 7 9.53 1.52 -31.98
C THR A 7 9.70 0.10 -32.50
N VAL A 8 9.62 -0.90 -31.64
CA VAL A 8 9.80 -2.32 -32.00
C VAL A 8 8.45 -3.06 -32.11
N CYS A 9 7.38 -2.59 -31.44
CA CYS A 9 6.13 -3.35 -31.29
C CYS A 9 4.93 -2.89 -32.12
N LEU A 10 4.88 -1.68 -32.72
CA LEU A 10 3.61 -1.13 -33.19
C LEU A 10 3.48 -0.85 -34.70
N LYS A 11 4.35 -1.37 -35.52
CA LYS A 11 4.19 -1.23 -36.98
C LYS A 11 4.32 -2.53 -37.75
N ASN A 12 3.66 -3.62 -37.39
CA ASN A 12 3.36 -4.76 -38.29
C ASN A 12 2.99 -5.99 -37.45
N ASN A 13 1.80 -6.59 -37.65
CA ASN A 13 1.35 -7.95 -37.27
C ASN A 13 2.19 -8.66 -36.18
N ILE A 14 2.20 -8.15 -34.96
CA ILE A 14 2.98 -8.74 -33.88
C ILE A 14 2.12 -9.79 -33.19
N LEU A 15 2.62 -11.00 -33.12
CA LEU A 15 2.02 -12.09 -32.34
C LEU A 15 1.82 -11.64 -30.88
N PRO A 16 0.70 -12.02 -30.25
CA PRO A 16 0.46 -11.73 -28.84
C PRO A 16 1.64 -12.20 -27.97
N LEU A 17 2.23 -11.28 -27.21
CA LEU A 17 3.28 -11.60 -26.26
C LEU A 17 2.69 -12.06 -24.94
N LYS A 18 3.40 -12.95 -24.25
CA LYS A 18 3.18 -13.26 -22.84
C LYS A 18 4.05 -12.34 -22.00
N ILE A 19 3.43 -11.51 -21.19
CA ILE A 19 4.09 -10.53 -20.32
C ILE A 19 3.83 -10.91 -18.86
N ASN A 20 4.89 -11.05 -18.07
CA ASN A 20 4.79 -11.20 -16.63
C ASN A 20 5.16 -9.87 -15.97
N ILE A 21 4.28 -9.35 -15.10
CA ILE A 21 4.53 -8.15 -14.30
C ILE A 21 4.76 -8.60 -12.87
N ILE A 22 5.96 -8.35 -12.37
CA ILE A 22 6.35 -8.59 -10.97
C ILE A 22 6.25 -7.25 -10.24
N THR A 23 5.44 -7.20 -9.19
CA THR A 23 5.15 -5.97 -8.47
C THR A 23 5.73 -6.03 -7.07
N LEU A 24 6.64 -5.11 -6.75
CA LEU A 24 7.28 -5.01 -5.45
C LEU A 24 6.82 -3.75 -4.71
N GLY A 25 6.81 -3.80 -3.39
CA GLY A 25 6.56 -2.68 -2.51
C GLY A 25 5.09 -2.50 -2.13
N CYS A 26 4.45 -1.38 -2.50
CA CYS A 26 3.20 -0.93 -1.91
C CYS A 26 2.00 -0.98 -2.87
N SER A 27 0.79 -0.83 -2.32
CA SER A 27 -0.48 -0.76 -3.07
C SER A 27 -0.50 0.28 -4.20
N LYS A 28 0.30 1.37 -4.13
CA LYS A 28 0.42 2.32 -5.24
C LYS A 28 1.15 1.71 -6.43
N ASN A 29 2.20 0.90 -6.18
CA ASN A 29 2.88 0.15 -7.23
C ASN A 29 1.95 -0.92 -7.83
N THR A 30 1.10 -1.55 -7.02
CA THR A 30 0.07 -2.49 -7.51
C THR A 30 -0.84 -1.81 -8.52
N VAL A 31 -1.40 -0.64 -8.19
CA VAL A 31 -2.25 0.12 -9.12
C VAL A 31 -1.50 0.53 -10.38
N ASP A 32 -0.22 0.93 -10.26
CA ASP A 32 0.60 1.27 -11.44
C ASP A 32 0.78 0.06 -12.37
N SER A 33 1.10 -1.12 -11.81
CA SER A 33 1.21 -2.37 -12.56
C SER A 33 -0.08 -2.80 -13.24
N GLU A 34 -1.21 -2.66 -12.56
CA GLU A 34 -2.54 -2.99 -13.10
C GLU A 34 -2.96 -2.06 -14.24
N ASN A 35 -2.61 -0.77 -14.17
CA ASN A 35 -2.81 0.16 -15.27
C ASN A 35 -1.94 -0.22 -16.49
N VAL A 36 -0.66 -0.54 -16.28
CA VAL A 36 0.24 -1.04 -17.32
C VAL A 36 -0.32 -2.33 -17.94
N ALA A 37 -0.80 -3.25 -17.12
CA ALA A 37 -1.42 -4.51 -17.56
C ALA A 37 -2.63 -4.26 -18.46
N GLY A 38 -3.54 -3.36 -18.06
CA GLY A 38 -4.72 -3.01 -18.85
C GLY A 38 -4.37 -2.47 -20.24
N HIS A 39 -3.34 -1.62 -20.34
CA HIS A 39 -2.86 -1.13 -21.64
C HIS A 39 -2.32 -2.24 -22.53
N PHE A 40 -1.51 -3.14 -21.99
CA PHE A 40 -0.97 -4.27 -22.79
C PHE A 40 -2.06 -5.28 -23.15
N THR A 41 -3.04 -5.52 -22.27
CA THR A 41 -4.19 -6.38 -22.57
C THR A 41 -5.02 -5.80 -23.73
N LYS A 42 -5.29 -4.49 -23.70
CA LYS A 42 -5.97 -3.81 -24.83
C LYS A 42 -5.19 -3.88 -26.11
N ALA A 43 -3.85 -3.91 -26.05
CA ALA A 43 -2.98 -4.11 -27.20
C ALA A 43 -2.95 -5.57 -27.69
N GLY A 44 -3.67 -6.50 -27.06
CA GLY A 44 -3.78 -7.90 -27.45
C GLY A 44 -2.72 -8.83 -26.85
N HIS A 45 -1.99 -8.39 -25.83
CA HIS A 45 -1.01 -9.22 -25.14
C HIS A 45 -1.68 -10.03 -24.00
N THR A 46 -1.06 -11.15 -23.60
CA THR A 46 -1.49 -11.95 -22.44
C THR A 46 -0.67 -11.56 -21.22
N ILE A 47 -1.34 -11.08 -20.17
CA ILE A 47 -0.68 -10.60 -18.96
C ILE A 47 -0.80 -11.64 -17.84
N TYR A 48 0.29 -11.78 -17.11
CA TYR A 48 0.38 -12.52 -15.87
C TYR A 48 0.97 -11.60 -14.79
N PHE A 49 0.56 -11.84 -13.53
CA PHE A 49 1.14 -11.18 -12.36
C PHE A 49 1.89 -12.22 -11.54
N ASP A 50 3.09 -11.87 -11.09
CA ASP A 50 3.94 -12.62 -10.17
C ASP A 50 4.04 -14.13 -10.50
N ARG A 51 4.14 -14.43 -11.81
CA ARG A 51 4.13 -15.80 -12.33
C ARG A 51 5.47 -16.47 -12.16
N ASP A 52 5.52 -17.58 -11.43
CA ASP A 52 6.72 -18.40 -11.21
C ASP A 52 7.25 -19.10 -12.49
N LYS A 53 6.35 -19.37 -13.44
CA LYS A 53 6.74 -20.09 -14.67
C LYS A 53 7.59 -19.22 -15.60
N ASN A 54 8.77 -19.71 -15.93
CA ASN A 54 9.73 -19.05 -16.82
C ASN A 54 9.38 -19.23 -18.30
N ASP A 55 8.15 -18.87 -18.73
CA ASP A 55 7.62 -19.06 -20.09
C ASP A 55 7.13 -17.76 -20.78
N CYS A 56 7.33 -16.61 -20.14
CA CYS A 56 6.94 -15.31 -20.67
C CYS A 56 8.01 -14.70 -21.58
N ASP A 57 7.57 -13.98 -22.63
CA ASP A 57 8.43 -13.31 -23.61
C ASP A 57 9.01 -12.00 -23.08
N THR A 58 8.28 -11.36 -22.17
CA THR A 58 8.69 -10.13 -21.49
C THR A 58 8.42 -10.25 -20.00
N VAL A 59 9.35 -9.77 -19.19
CA VAL A 59 9.17 -9.58 -17.75
C VAL A 59 9.33 -8.10 -17.45
N ILE A 60 8.37 -7.54 -16.73
CA ILE A 60 8.38 -6.16 -16.22
C ILE A 60 8.48 -6.25 -14.71
N VAL A 61 9.52 -5.66 -14.11
CA VAL A 61 9.67 -5.59 -12.65
C VAL A 61 9.36 -4.16 -12.20
N ASN A 62 8.24 -3.99 -11.50
CA ASN A 62 7.87 -2.73 -10.88
C ASN A 62 8.50 -2.65 -9.49
N THR A 63 9.56 -1.86 -9.39
CA THR A 63 10.49 -1.81 -8.26
C THR A 63 10.06 -0.82 -7.18
N CYS A 64 10.40 -1.14 -5.93
CA CYS A 64 10.29 -0.22 -4.80
C CYS A 64 11.66 0.40 -4.49
N GLY A 65 11.69 1.69 -4.19
CA GLY A 65 12.91 2.45 -3.87
C GLY A 65 12.75 3.32 -2.61
N PHE A 66 11.82 2.95 -1.73
CA PHE A 66 11.42 3.81 -0.61
C PHE A 66 12.33 3.67 0.61
N ILE A 67 12.62 2.44 1.05
CA ILE A 67 13.48 2.13 2.20
C ILE A 67 14.51 1.07 1.82
N GLY A 68 15.56 0.93 2.67
CA GLY A 68 16.70 0.04 2.44
C GLY A 68 16.29 -1.38 2.02
N ASP A 69 15.47 -2.04 2.83
CA ASP A 69 15.04 -3.44 2.61
C ASP A 69 14.28 -3.61 1.29
N ALA A 70 13.39 -2.66 0.96
CA ALA A 70 12.65 -2.70 -0.31
C ALA A 70 13.53 -2.42 -1.53
N LYS A 71 14.61 -1.66 -1.37
CA LYS A 71 15.64 -1.48 -2.41
C LYS A 71 16.40 -2.76 -2.63
N GLU A 72 16.84 -3.43 -1.56
CA GLU A 72 17.53 -4.71 -1.61
C GLU A 72 16.67 -5.80 -2.26
N GLU A 73 15.41 -5.94 -1.84
CA GLU A 73 14.44 -6.85 -2.48
C GLU A 73 14.34 -6.58 -3.99
N SER A 74 14.17 -5.33 -4.39
CA SER A 74 14.06 -4.94 -5.79
C SER A 74 15.30 -5.29 -6.61
N ILE A 75 16.50 -5.09 -6.05
CA ILE A 75 17.77 -5.45 -6.69
C ILE A 75 17.89 -6.97 -6.82
N ASN A 76 17.56 -7.71 -5.76
CA ASN A 76 17.63 -9.18 -5.76
C ASN A 76 16.69 -9.78 -6.82
N VAL A 77 15.45 -9.30 -6.91
CA VAL A 77 14.51 -9.74 -7.94
C VAL A 77 15.01 -9.41 -9.34
N LEU A 78 15.58 -8.23 -9.57
CA LEU A 78 16.19 -7.90 -10.87
C LEU A 78 17.34 -8.84 -11.23
N LEU A 79 18.22 -9.18 -10.28
CA LEU A 79 19.32 -10.13 -10.49
C LEU A 79 18.81 -11.54 -10.82
N GLU A 80 17.78 -12.00 -10.12
CA GLU A 80 17.11 -13.28 -10.42
C GLU A 80 16.51 -13.29 -11.83
N GLN A 81 15.83 -12.22 -12.24
CA GLN A 81 15.24 -12.12 -13.56
C GLN A 81 16.29 -11.99 -14.68
N ILE A 82 17.45 -11.41 -14.41
CA ILE A 82 18.60 -11.44 -15.33
C ILE A 82 19.08 -12.88 -15.57
N GLN A 83 19.21 -13.70 -14.53
CA GLN A 83 19.58 -15.10 -14.66
C GLN A 83 18.50 -15.90 -15.41
N ALA A 84 17.24 -15.68 -15.07
CA ALA A 84 16.10 -16.29 -15.74
C ALA A 84 16.04 -15.93 -17.24
N LYS A 85 16.35 -14.68 -17.60
CA LYS A 85 16.47 -14.22 -19.00
C LYS A 85 17.62 -14.93 -19.74
N LYS A 86 18.79 -15.04 -19.13
CA LYS A 86 19.95 -15.77 -19.71
C LYS A 86 19.58 -17.22 -20.02
N TYR A 87 18.96 -17.91 -19.03
CA TYR A 87 18.52 -19.30 -19.21
C TYR A 87 17.46 -19.44 -20.31
N PHE A 88 16.42 -18.58 -20.31
CA PHE A 88 15.42 -18.57 -21.37
C PHE A 88 16.03 -18.42 -22.77
N ASN A 89 16.89 -17.43 -22.93
CA ASN A 89 17.53 -17.14 -24.21
C ASN A 89 18.44 -18.27 -24.71
N GLN A 90 19.12 -18.97 -23.79
CA GLN A 90 19.92 -20.18 -24.15
C GLN A 90 19.01 -21.32 -24.59
N ARG A 91 17.92 -21.60 -23.83
CA ARG A 91 16.97 -22.66 -24.16
C ARG A 91 16.30 -22.46 -25.52
N HIS A 92 16.01 -21.21 -25.86
CA HIS A 92 15.31 -20.81 -27.08
C HIS A 92 16.24 -20.30 -28.17
N ALA A 93 17.55 -20.60 -28.11
CA ALA A 93 18.52 -20.15 -29.10
C ALA A 93 18.23 -20.67 -30.53
N ARG A 94 17.57 -21.85 -30.63
CA ARG A 94 17.24 -22.49 -31.92
C ARG A 94 15.99 -21.95 -32.58
N ASP A 95 15.01 -21.53 -31.81
CA ASP A 95 13.70 -20.97 -32.29
C ASP A 95 13.72 -19.44 -32.41
N GLY A 96 14.83 -18.81 -32.01
CA GLY A 96 15.04 -17.37 -32.14
C GLY A 96 14.28 -16.51 -31.11
N ARG A 97 13.55 -17.10 -30.17
CA ARG A 97 12.84 -16.36 -29.10
C ARG A 97 13.85 -15.72 -28.15
N ARG A 98 13.59 -14.47 -27.80
CA ARG A 98 14.42 -13.71 -26.87
C ARG A 98 13.51 -13.05 -25.84
N ARG A 99 13.80 -13.29 -24.56
CA ARG A 99 13.11 -12.63 -23.45
C ARG A 99 13.61 -11.21 -23.29
N LYS A 100 12.68 -10.28 -23.07
CA LYS A 100 12.98 -8.93 -22.61
C LYS A 100 12.78 -8.81 -21.12
N LEU A 101 13.67 -8.07 -20.46
CA LEU A 101 13.56 -7.68 -19.06
C LEU A 101 13.50 -6.16 -18.97
N ILE A 102 12.46 -5.64 -18.34
CA ILE A 102 12.20 -4.21 -18.21
C ILE A 102 12.08 -3.90 -16.72
N ALA A 103 12.80 -2.92 -16.23
CA ALA A 103 12.68 -2.42 -14.88
C ALA A 103 11.93 -1.08 -14.89
N VAL A 104 10.98 -0.94 -13.97
CA VAL A 104 10.16 0.27 -13.82
C VAL A 104 10.01 0.67 -12.36
N GLY A 105 9.50 1.85 -12.07
CA GLY A 105 9.05 2.22 -10.72
C GLY A 105 10.01 3.07 -9.90
N CYS A 106 9.83 3.01 -8.57
CA CYS A 106 10.45 3.95 -7.62
C CYS A 106 11.97 3.84 -7.54
N LEU A 107 12.54 2.63 -7.57
CA LEU A 107 13.99 2.43 -7.54
C LEU A 107 14.63 2.98 -8.82
N VAL A 108 14.01 2.72 -9.96
CA VAL A 108 14.49 3.23 -11.26
C VAL A 108 14.45 4.76 -11.30
N GLU A 109 13.40 5.39 -10.74
CA GLU A 109 13.32 6.86 -10.68
C GLU A 109 14.51 7.46 -9.93
N ARG A 110 14.94 6.83 -8.83
CA ARG A 110 16.01 7.36 -7.97
C ARG A 110 17.42 7.07 -8.50
N TYR A 111 17.65 5.87 -9.04
CA TYR A 111 18.99 5.31 -9.21
C TYR A 111 19.27 4.84 -10.65
N ARG A 112 18.51 5.34 -11.64
CA ARG A 112 18.58 4.87 -13.04
C ARG A 112 19.99 4.73 -13.59
N ASP A 113 20.82 5.77 -13.49
CA ASP A 113 22.15 5.77 -14.11
C ASP A 113 23.08 4.73 -13.46
N GLN A 114 22.99 4.55 -12.15
CA GLN A 114 23.74 3.53 -11.43
C GLN A 114 23.26 2.12 -11.81
N LEU A 115 21.95 1.91 -11.83
CA LEU A 115 21.36 0.62 -12.19
C LEU A 115 21.69 0.21 -13.65
N ILE A 116 21.69 1.15 -14.58
CA ILE A 116 22.10 0.89 -15.98
C ILE A 116 23.57 0.45 -16.04
N ALA A 117 24.45 1.09 -15.27
CA ALA A 117 25.87 0.75 -15.25
C ALA A 117 26.14 -0.63 -14.64
N GLU A 118 25.39 -1.00 -13.58
CA GLU A 118 25.59 -2.26 -12.87
C GLU A 118 24.85 -3.46 -13.46
N MET A 119 23.70 -3.22 -14.13
CA MET A 119 22.84 -4.26 -14.71
C MET A 119 22.56 -4.01 -16.20
N PRO A 120 23.61 -4.06 -17.07
CA PRO A 120 23.47 -3.81 -18.51
C PRO A 120 22.62 -4.87 -19.24
N GLU A 121 22.30 -5.99 -18.60
CA GLU A 121 21.43 -7.03 -19.15
C GLU A 121 19.93 -6.66 -19.14
N VAL A 122 19.52 -5.64 -18.39
CA VAL A 122 18.14 -5.13 -18.43
C VAL A 122 17.94 -4.31 -19.70
N ASP A 123 16.91 -4.62 -20.47
CA ASP A 123 16.72 -4.07 -21.83
C ASP A 123 16.17 -2.64 -21.82
N ALA A 124 15.40 -2.26 -20.79
CA ALA A 124 14.84 -0.92 -20.67
C ALA A 124 14.54 -0.54 -19.22
N TRP A 125 14.57 0.76 -18.96
CA TRP A 125 14.41 1.37 -17.64
C TRP A 125 13.43 2.55 -17.72
N TYR A 126 12.34 2.52 -16.92
CA TYR A 126 11.35 3.60 -16.89
C TYR A 126 11.08 4.04 -15.44
N GLY A 127 11.17 5.32 -15.17
CA GLY A 127 10.76 5.89 -13.89
C GLY A 127 9.25 5.96 -13.73
N VAL A 128 8.80 6.43 -12.56
CA VAL A 128 7.37 6.51 -12.21
C VAL A 128 6.58 7.55 -13.03
N HIS A 129 7.27 8.42 -13.76
CA HIS A 129 6.66 9.44 -14.61
C HIS A 129 6.73 9.10 -16.10
N GLU A 130 7.08 7.85 -16.46
CA GLU A 130 7.33 7.43 -17.86
C GLU A 130 6.43 6.27 -18.30
N TRP A 131 5.29 6.07 -17.65
CA TRP A 131 4.34 5.00 -18.00
C TRP A 131 3.81 5.13 -19.43
N ASP A 132 3.61 6.37 -19.91
CA ASP A 132 3.25 6.71 -21.28
C ASP A 132 4.29 6.22 -22.29
N LYS A 133 5.57 6.33 -21.97
CA LYS A 133 6.67 5.81 -22.82
C LYS A 133 6.70 4.30 -22.85
N LEU A 134 6.43 3.64 -21.70
CA LEU A 134 6.36 2.19 -21.61
C LEU A 134 5.18 1.62 -22.41
N THR A 135 3.99 2.20 -22.23
CA THR A 135 2.76 1.70 -22.84
C THR A 135 2.44 2.30 -24.21
N ASN A 136 3.18 3.34 -24.62
CA ASN A 136 2.93 4.12 -25.83
C ASN A 136 1.49 4.65 -25.92
N SER A 137 0.96 5.15 -24.82
CA SER A 137 -0.41 5.62 -24.70
C SER A 137 -0.47 7.10 -24.32
N ASP A 138 -1.46 7.80 -24.84
CA ASP A 138 -1.77 9.19 -24.47
C ASP A 138 -2.47 9.21 -23.10
N ASN A 139 -1.74 9.27 -22.02
CA ASN A 139 -2.15 9.62 -20.63
C ASN A 139 -3.56 9.31 -20.10
N SER A 140 -4.37 8.49 -20.74
CA SER A 140 -5.66 8.05 -20.20
C SER A 140 -5.52 6.79 -19.33
N PHE A 141 -4.66 6.86 -18.30
CA PHE A 141 -4.34 5.71 -17.43
C PHE A 141 -5.56 5.11 -16.70
N ALA A 142 -6.59 5.93 -16.44
CA ALA A 142 -7.66 5.57 -15.52
C ALA A 142 -8.75 4.62 -16.08
N GLN A 143 -8.78 4.33 -17.38
CA GLN A 143 -9.88 3.58 -17.99
C GLN A 143 -9.53 2.14 -18.42
N LEU A 144 -8.30 1.72 -18.22
CA LEU A 144 -7.80 0.44 -18.72
C LEU A 144 -7.03 -0.29 -17.63
N ARG A 145 -7.73 -0.74 -16.61
CA ARG A 145 -7.10 -1.43 -15.50
C ARG A 145 -7.41 -2.92 -15.57
N GLN A 146 -6.38 -3.76 -15.42
CA GLN A 146 -6.52 -5.18 -15.15
C GLN A 146 -6.05 -5.44 -13.73
N THR A 147 -6.95 -5.77 -12.82
CA THR A 147 -6.64 -6.00 -11.41
C THR A 147 -5.78 -7.23 -11.20
N SER A 148 -4.84 -7.15 -10.28
CA SER A 148 -3.98 -8.24 -9.81
C SER A 148 -4.38 -8.75 -8.43
N THR A 149 -5.14 -7.94 -7.69
CA THR A 149 -5.71 -8.32 -6.40
C THR A 149 -6.79 -9.40 -6.56
N PRO A 150 -7.12 -10.15 -5.49
CA PRO A 150 -8.34 -10.94 -5.44
C PRO A 150 -9.56 -10.11 -5.87
N THR A 151 -10.51 -10.74 -6.57
CA THR A 151 -11.62 -10.01 -7.22
C THR A 151 -12.52 -9.23 -6.26
N HIS A 152 -12.52 -9.54 -4.98
CA HIS A 152 -13.42 -8.97 -3.98
C HIS A 152 -12.92 -7.67 -3.33
N TYR A 153 -11.67 -7.26 -3.57
CA TYR A 153 -11.20 -5.92 -3.19
C TYR A 153 -10.32 -5.29 -4.25
N ALA A 154 -10.28 -3.97 -4.28
CA ALA A 154 -9.43 -3.22 -5.18
C ALA A 154 -8.94 -1.91 -4.55
N TYR A 155 -7.72 -1.52 -4.89
CA TYR A 155 -7.19 -0.22 -4.48
C TYR A 155 -7.66 0.88 -5.44
N LEU A 156 -8.10 2.01 -4.92
CA LEU A 156 -8.43 3.23 -5.67
C LEU A 156 -7.40 4.31 -5.36
N LYS A 157 -6.49 4.55 -6.30
CA LYS A 157 -5.44 5.57 -6.16
C LYS A 157 -6.01 6.95 -6.54
N ILE A 158 -6.25 7.82 -5.52
CA ILE A 158 -6.94 9.09 -5.69
C ILE A 158 -6.01 10.26 -6.03
N ALA A 159 -4.71 10.10 -5.79
CA ALA A 159 -3.70 11.10 -6.10
C ALA A 159 -2.32 10.45 -6.26
N GLU A 160 -1.38 11.16 -6.87
CA GLU A 160 0.04 10.80 -6.97
C GLU A 160 0.91 11.89 -6.34
N GLY A 161 2.04 11.49 -5.73
CA GLY A 161 2.99 12.41 -5.13
C GLY A 161 2.58 12.96 -3.77
N CYS A 162 3.45 13.78 -3.15
CA CYS A 162 3.24 14.30 -1.80
C CYS A 162 3.88 15.69 -1.64
N ASN A 163 3.14 16.64 -1.06
CA ASN A 163 3.64 17.98 -0.75
C ASN A 163 4.13 18.14 0.69
N ARG A 164 4.19 17.05 1.46
CA ARG A 164 4.73 17.10 2.82
C ARG A 164 6.26 17.15 2.80
N SER A 165 6.82 17.86 3.75
CA SER A 165 8.28 18.05 3.91
C SER A 165 8.90 17.18 4.99
N CYS A 166 8.33 15.99 5.24
CA CYS A 166 8.87 15.07 6.26
C CYS A 166 10.36 14.81 6.00
N SER A 167 11.20 15.10 7.00
CA SER A 167 12.65 15.15 6.82
C SER A 167 13.32 13.81 6.50
N TYR A 168 12.64 12.70 6.80
CA TYR A 168 13.10 11.31 6.57
C TYR A 168 12.55 10.70 5.26
N CYS A 169 11.67 11.41 4.54
CA CYS A 169 10.87 10.80 3.49
C CYS A 169 11.35 11.18 2.09
N ALA A 170 11.68 10.19 1.29
CA ALA A 170 12.12 10.35 -0.11
C ALA A 170 10.95 10.46 -1.12
N ILE A 171 9.70 10.31 -0.72
CA ILE A 171 8.54 10.31 -1.62
C ILE A 171 8.49 11.54 -2.55
N PRO A 172 8.69 12.78 -2.08
CA PRO A 172 8.68 13.94 -2.98
C PRO A 172 9.77 13.90 -4.06
N LEU A 173 10.90 13.23 -3.77
CA LEU A 173 12.00 13.04 -4.73
C LEU A 173 11.67 11.96 -5.77
N ILE A 174 10.81 10.99 -5.43
CA ILE A 174 10.45 9.84 -6.27
C ILE A 174 9.19 10.14 -7.08
N ARG A 175 8.12 10.55 -6.39
CA ARG A 175 6.75 10.67 -6.93
C ARG A 175 6.33 12.12 -7.22
N GLY A 176 7.22 13.07 -6.94
CA GLY A 176 6.97 14.48 -7.17
C GLY A 176 5.91 15.10 -6.26
N LYS A 177 5.34 16.22 -6.73
CA LYS A 177 4.29 16.96 -6.02
C LYS A 177 2.97 16.20 -6.05
N HIS A 178 2.11 16.48 -5.06
CA HIS A 178 0.77 15.93 -5.00
C HIS A 178 -0.09 16.42 -6.18
N VAL A 179 -0.68 15.47 -6.89
CA VAL A 179 -1.59 15.70 -8.01
C VAL A 179 -2.84 14.86 -7.80
N SER A 180 -3.96 15.51 -7.46
CA SER A 180 -5.25 14.86 -7.25
C SER A 180 -5.92 14.50 -8.57
N ARG A 181 -6.63 13.36 -8.57
CA ARG A 181 -7.52 12.99 -9.68
C ARG A 181 -8.92 13.57 -9.47
N PRO A 182 -9.67 13.91 -10.53
CA PRO A 182 -11.04 14.41 -10.43
C PRO A 182 -11.98 13.42 -9.73
N ILE A 183 -12.90 13.95 -8.90
CA ILE A 183 -13.87 13.09 -8.16
C ILE A 183 -14.71 12.23 -9.12
N ASP A 184 -15.19 12.80 -10.22
CA ASP A 184 -16.04 12.08 -11.17
C ASP A 184 -15.32 10.90 -11.81
N GLU A 185 -14.04 11.04 -12.16
CA GLU A 185 -13.22 9.94 -12.70
C GLU A 185 -13.02 8.83 -11.66
N LEU A 186 -12.80 9.19 -10.40
CA LEU A 186 -12.61 8.23 -9.31
C LEU A 186 -13.88 7.46 -9.00
N VAL A 187 -15.04 8.12 -9.04
CA VAL A 187 -16.35 7.47 -8.84
C VAL A 187 -16.65 6.49 -9.98
N GLU A 188 -16.38 6.88 -11.23
CA GLU A 188 -16.57 5.99 -12.37
C GLU A 188 -15.61 4.79 -12.34
N GLU A 189 -14.34 4.99 -11.95
CA GLU A 189 -13.41 3.88 -11.74
C GLU A 189 -13.90 2.94 -10.63
N ALA A 190 -14.36 3.49 -9.51
CA ALA A 190 -14.89 2.67 -8.41
C ALA A 190 -16.12 1.84 -8.84
N LYS A 191 -17.04 2.44 -9.61
CA LYS A 191 -18.19 1.71 -10.21
C LYS A 191 -17.73 0.56 -11.10
N ALA A 192 -16.73 0.79 -11.94
CA ALA A 192 -16.17 -0.24 -12.81
C ALA A 192 -15.55 -1.38 -12.00
N LEU A 193 -14.74 -1.07 -10.98
CA LEU A 193 -14.14 -2.07 -10.09
C LEU A 193 -15.20 -2.90 -9.36
N VAL A 194 -16.28 -2.28 -8.89
CA VAL A 194 -17.39 -2.98 -8.25
C VAL A 194 -18.15 -3.86 -9.24
N ALA A 195 -18.36 -3.38 -10.46
CA ALA A 195 -18.99 -4.18 -11.54
C ALA A 195 -18.13 -5.40 -11.90
N ASP A 196 -16.80 -5.30 -11.81
CA ASP A 196 -15.87 -6.41 -12.02
C ASP A 196 -15.76 -7.36 -10.80
N GLY A 197 -16.47 -7.07 -9.70
CA GLY A 197 -16.64 -7.97 -8.56
C GLY A 197 -16.08 -7.47 -7.23
N ALA A 198 -15.43 -6.28 -7.17
CA ALA A 198 -14.92 -5.74 -5.93
C ALA A 198 -16.06 -5.45 -4.95
N LYS A 199 -15.96 -5.99 -3.75
CA LYS A 199 -16.85 -5.72 -2.61
C LYS A 199 -16.30 -4.61 -1.74
N GLU A 200 -14.99 -4.46 -1.71
CA GLU A 200 -14.28 -3.42 -0.96
C GLU A 200 -13.43 -2.56 -1.89
N ILE A 201 -13.54 -1.24 -1.70
CA ILE A 201 -12.69 -0.23 -2.32
C ILE A 201 -11.77 0.37 -1.27
N ILE A 202 -10.46 0.23 -1.47
CA ILE A 202 -9.44 0.75 -0.55
C ILE A 202 -8.86 2.02 -1.16
N VAL A 203 -9.19 3.16 -0.56
CA VAL A 203 -8.78 4.49 -1.01
C VAL A 203 -7.34 4.77 -0.58
N ILE A 204 -6.46 4.99 -1.54
CA ILE A 204 -5.02 5.18 -1.31
C ILE A 204 -4.44 6.40 -2.02
N SER A 205 -3.43 7.00 -1.41
CA SER A 205 -2.44 7.91 -2.03
C SER A 205 -1.20 7.97 -1.11
N GLN A 206 -0.27 8.89 -1.34
CA GLN A 206 0.81 9.14 -0.41
C GLN A 206 0.36 9.98 0.81
N ASP A 207 -0.68 10.79 0.64
CA ASP A 207 -1.38 11.55 1.68
C ASP A 207 -2.83 11.79 1.22
N THR A 208 -3.76 10.96 1.69
CA THR A 208 -5.18 11.08 1.32
C THR A 208 -5.84 12.32 1.90
N THR A 209 -5.34 12.84 3.04
CA THR A 209 -5.90 14.05 3.67
C THR A 209 -5.61 15.34 2.90
N TYR A 210 -4.64 15.30 1.97
CA TYR A 210 -4.33 16.46 1.11
C TYR A 210 -5.25 16.55 -0.11
N TYR A 211 -6.00 15.49 -0.40
CA TYR A 211 -6.80 15.35 -1.61
C TYR A 211 -7.67 16.58 -1.93
N GLY A 212 -7.60 17.01 -3.17
CA GLY A 212 -8.40 18.09 -3.73
C GLY A 212 -7.85 19.52 -3.50
N LEU A 213 -6.86 19.68 -2.61
CA LEU A 213 -6.32 21.03 -2.31
C LEU A 213 -5.64 21.67 -3.52
N ASP A 214 -4.94 20.89 -4.32
CA ASP A 214 -4.29 21.30 -5.57
C ASP A 214 -5.31 21.54 -6.70
N LEU A 215 -6.30 20.67 -6.82
CA LEU A 215 -7.26 20.65 -7.94
C LEU A 215 -8.44 21.61 -7.72
N TYR A 216 -8.94 21.74 -6.48
CA TYR A 216 -10.16 22.50 -6.16
C TYR A 216 -9.91 23.70 -5.22
N GLY A 217 -8.66 23.96 -4.82
CA GLY A 217 -8.30 25.01 -3.87
C GLY A 217 -8.74 24.75 -2.42
N LYS A 218 -9.32 23.59 -2.13
CA LYS A 218 -9.72 23.11 -0.78
C LYS A 218 -9.65 21.61 -0.71
N ARG A 219 -9.52 21.06 0.52
CA ARG A 219 -9.61 19.61 0.73
C ARG A 219 -11.01 19.11 0.39
N ARG A 220 -11.09 17.97 -0.29
CA ARG A 220 -12.33 17.38 -0.78
C ARG A 220 -12.43 15.88 -0.45
N LEU A 221 -11.70 15.41 0.58
CA LEU A 221 -11.72 13.98 0.97
C LEU A 221 -13.12 13.57 1.42
N GLY A 222 -13.79 14.37 2.26
CA GLY A 222 -15.17 14.10 2.69
C GLY A 222 -16.13 14.01 1.50
N ASP A 223 -16.08 14.98 0.57
CA ASP A 223 -16.93 14.95 -0.64
C ASP A 223 -16.66 13.69 -1.49
N LEU A 224 -15.42 13.27 -1.65
CA LEU A 224 -15.07 12.05 -2.39
C LEU A 224 -15.62 10.80 -1.69
N LEU A 225 -15.38 10.68 -0.37
CA LEU A 225 -15.88 9.52 0.40
C LEU A 225 -17.40 9.42 0.37
N GLU A 226 -18.12 10.54 0.49
CA GLU A 226 -19.58 10.59 0.40
C GLU A 226 -20.08 10.10 -0.96
N ARG A 227 -19.46 10.56 -2.04
CA ARG A 227 -19.82 10.11 -3.39
C ARG A 227 -19.49 8.65 -3.63
N LEU A 228 -18.33 8.17 -3.15
CA LEU A 228 -18.01 6.75 -3.22
C LEU A 228 -19.01 5.91 -2.44
N ALA A 229 -19.40 6.33 -1.23
CA ALA A 229 -20.37 5.62 -0.39
C ALA A 229 -21.75 5.51 -1.02
N THR A 230 -22.18 6.55 -1.74
CA THR A 230 -23.54 6.62 -2.31
C THR A 230 -23.64 6.12 -3.75
N GLU A 231 -22.55 6.16 -4.51
CA GLU A 231 -22.60 5.93 -5.95
C GLU A 231 -21.83 4.70 -6.43
N SER A 232 -20.78 4.25 -5.70
CA SER A 232 -19.91 3.16 -6.21
C SER A 232 -20.56 1.78 -6.16
N GLY A 233 -21.48 1.56 -5.22
CA GLY A 233 -22.05 0.24 -4.93
C GLY A 233 -21.14 -0.66 -4.08
N ALA A 234 -20.00 -0.17 -3.60
CA ALA A 234 -19.09 -0.92 -2.74
C ALA A 234 -19.75 -1.25 -1.38
N SER A 235 -19.55 -2.49 -0.93
CA SER A 235 -20.02 -2.95 0.40
C SER A 235 -19.15 -2.44 1.53
N TRP A 236 -17.85 -2.19 1.23
CA TRP A 236 -16.88 -1.54 2.11
C TRP A 236 -16.03 -0.53 1.35
N ILE A 237 -15.76 0.59 2.00
CA ILE A 237 -14.82 1.62 1.57
C ILE A 237 -13.85 1.83 2.73
N ARG A 238 -12.57 1.59 2.51
CA ARG A 238 -11.52 1.75 3.51
C ARG A 238 -10.59 2.89 3.14
N LEU A 239 -10.22 3.71 4.14
CA LEU A 239 -9.32 4.85 3.96
C LEU A 239 -7.93 4.53 4.51
N HIS A 240 -6.90 4.62 3.66
CA HIS A 240 -5.51 4.44 4.03
C HIS A 240 -4.69 5.72 3.87
N TYR A 241 -3.51 5.73 4.50
CA TYR A 241 -2.46 6.75 4.34
C TYR A 241 -2.94 8.16 4.63
N THR A 242 -3.59 8.35 5.77
CA THR A 242 -3.95 9.68 6.24
C THR A 242 -2.76 10.38 6.90
N TYR A 243 -2.86 11.69 7.07
CA TYR A 243 -1.81 12.50 7.69
C TYR A 243 -2.38 13.30 8.85
N PRO A 244 -1.67 13.40 10.00
CA PRO A 244 -2.27 13.98 11.20
C PRO A 244 -2.48 15.49 11.14
N THR A 245 -1.61 16.23 10.43
CA THR A 245 -1.70 17.70 10.38
C THR A 245 -2.84 18.15 9.49
N SER A 246 -3.73 18.95 10.05
CA SER A 246 -4.92 19.47 9.35
C SER A 246 -5.79 18.34 8.75
N PHE A 247 -6.05 17.32 9.54
CA PHE A 247 -6.97 16.25 9.15
C PHE A 247 -8.34 16.84 8.81
N PRO A 248 -8.98 16.47 7.68
CA PRO A 248 -10.27 17.01 7.27
C PRO A 248 -11.39 16.48 8.17
N VAL A 249 -11.99 17.35 8.98
CA VAL A 249 -13.03 16.96 9.96
C VAL A 249 -14.30 16.46 9.27
N ASP A 250 -14.63 17.00 8.08
CA ASP A 250 -15.73 16.55 7.25
C ASP A 250 -15.62 15.06 6.85
N ALA A 251 -14.41 14.54 6.67
CA ALA A 251 -14.21 13.12 6.42
C ALA A 251 -14.65 12.24 7.62
N ILE A 252 -14.43 12.70 8.86
CA ILE A 252 -14.89 11.99 10.06
C ILE A 252 -16.42 11.91 10.09
N ASP A 253 -17.10 13.03 9.78
CA ASP A 253 -18.56 13.07 9.71
C ASP A 253 -19.13 12.12 8.65
N VAL A 254 -18.45 12.00 7.51
CA VAL A 254 -18.84 11.09 6.42
C VAL A 254 -18.64 9.63 6.85
N ILE A 255 -17.49 9.27 7.44
CA ILE A 255 -17.23 7.93 7.98
C ILE A 255 -18.33 7.52 8.97
N ARG A 256 -18.70 8.41 9.89
CA ARG A 256 -19.77 8.16 10.86
C ARG A 256 -21.15 7.97 10.23
N ARG A 257 -21.42 8.61 9.09
CA ARG A 257 -22.76 8.66 8.47
C ARG A 257 -23.06 7.45 7.60
N TYR A 258 -22.06 6.84 7.02
CA TYR A 258 -22.23 5.78 6.02
C TYR A 258 -21.66 4.44 6.50
N ASP A 259 -22.53 3.48 6.77
CA ASP A 259 -22.18 2.14 7.28
C ASP A 259 -21.32 1.30 6.34
N ASN A 260 -21.22 1.68 5.07
CA ASN A 260 -20.33 1.04 4.10
C ASN A 260 -18.93 1.67 4.06
N ILE A 261 -18.64 2.69 4.87
CA ILE A 261 -17.27 3.15 5.10
C ILE A 261 -16.75 2.47 6.37
N CYS A 262 -15.67 1.72 6.24
CA CYS A 262 -15.07 1.02 7.37
C CYS A 262 -14.70 2.00 8.50
N ASN A 263 -15.06 1.65 9.74
CA ASN A 263 -14.70 2.43 10.92
C ASN A 263 -13.22 2.23 11.28
N TYR A 264 -12.35 2.65 10.37
CA TYR A 264 -10.94 2.36 10.34
C TYR A 264 -10.16 3.62 9.91
N ILE A 265 -9.17 4.01 10.70
CA ILE A 265 -8.29 5.16 10.43
C ILE A 265 -6.84 4.69 10.41
N ASP A 266 -6.22 4.68 9.23
CA ASP A 266 -4.78 4.47 9.06
C ASP A 266 -4.06 5.82 9.08
N ILE A 267 -3.35 6.10 10.18
CA ILE A 267 -2.70 7.39 10.45
C ILE A 267 -1.27 7.21 10.99
N PRO A 268 -0.26 7.22 10.12
CA PRO A 268 1.13 7.14 10.53
C PRO A 268 1.57 8.36 11.35
N LEU A 269 1.67 8.23 12.66
CA LEU A 269 2.06 9.31 13.59
C LEU A 269 3.58 9.53 13.63
N GLN A 270 4.34 8.45 13.49
CA GLN A 270 5.80 8.35 13.46
C GLN A 270 6.46 8.48 14.84
N HIS A 271 6.06 9.42 15.67
CA HIS A 271 6.55 9.63 17.04
C HIS A 271 5.51 10.39 17.87
N ILE A 272 5.80 10.63 19.15
CA ILE A 272 4.97 11.48 20.04
C ILE A 272 5.73 12.68 20.63
N ASN A 273 7.05 12.56 20.81
CA ASN A 273 7.82 13.64 21.40
C ASN A 273 7.86 14.86 20.45
N SER A 274 7.48 16.04 20.98
CA SER A 274 7.34 17.27 20.19
C SER A 274 8.64 17.71 19.50
N ARG A 275 9.82 17.51 20.15
CA ARG A 275 11.12 17.83 19.56
C ARG A 275 11.42 16.91 18.37
N ILE A 276 11.19 15.62 18.51
CA ILE A 276 11.36 14.65 17.42
C ILE A 276 10.38 14.92 16.29
N LEU A 277 9.10 15.13 16.57
CA LEU A 277 8.09 15.47 15.56
C LEU A 277 8.44 16.76 14.79
N SER A 278 8.97 17.76 15.50
CA SER A 278 9.46 18.99 14.87
C SER A 278 10.68 18.74 13.96
N SER A 279 11.63 17.92 14.41
CA SER A 279 12.80 17.52 13.61
C SER A 279 12.41 16.66 12.40
N MET A 280 11.40 15.82 12.54
CA MET A 280 10.77 15.05 11.45
C MET A 280 9.93 15.92 10.51
N GLN A 281 9.71 17.21 10.82
CA GLN A 281 8.87 18.16 10.08
C GLN A 281 7.41 17.63 9.90
N ARG A 282 6.85 17.05 10.98
CA ARG A 282 5.49 16.49 10.93
C ARG A 282 4.38 17.55 10.97
N GLY A 283 4.72 18.79 11.39
CA GLY A 283 3.75 19.90 11.47
C GLY A 283 2.66 19.69 12.52
N ILE A 284 2.88 18.78 13.46
CA ILE A 284 2.03 18.50 14.63
C ILE A 284 2.95 18.20 15.82
N ASP A 285 2.51 18.54 17.01
CA ASP A 285 3.19 18.24 18.27
C ASP A 285 2.46 17.16 19.07
N ARG A 286 2.94 16.89 20.29
CA ARG A 286 2.31 15.94 21.21
C ARG A 286 0.84 16.29 21.49
N GLU A 287 0.57 17.54 21.83
CA GLU A 287 -0.78 17.98 22.24
C GLU A 287 -1.75 17.87 21.05
N GLY A 288 -1.34 18.31 19.87
CA GLY A 288 -2.12 18.18 18.65
C GLY A 288 -2.41 16.73 18.29
N THR A 289 -1.43 15.84 18.47
CA THR A 289 -1.60 14.40 18.23
C THR A 289 -2.62 13.78 19.18
N LEU A 290 -2.51 14.05 20.49
CA LEU A 290 -3.46 13.56 21.49
C LEU A 290 -4.87 14.10 21.25
N SER A 291 -4.98 15.39 20.92
CA SER A 291 -6.27 16.02 20.59
C SER A 291 -6.95 15.36 19.39
N LEU A 292 -6.17 15.04 18.35
CA LEU A 292 -6.69 14.37 17.15
C LEU A 292 -7.18 12.94 17.46
N LEU A 293 -6.41 12.14 18.20
CA LEU A 293 -6.80 10.80 18.61
C LEU A 293 -8.07 10.82 19.48
N ASN A 294 -8.18 11.78 20.41
CA ASN A 294 -9.37 11.98 21.22
C ASN A 294 -10.58 12.38 20.36
N THR A 295 -10.38 13.18 19.31
CA THR A 295 -11.44 13.56 18.36
C THR A 295 -11.96 12.34 17.62
N PHE A 296 -11.07 11.46 17.12
CA PHE A 296 -11.50 10.21 16.48
C PHE A 296 -12.35 9.36 17.40
N ARG A 297 -11.89 9.09 18.62
CA ARG A 297 -12.62 8.25 19.59
C ARG A 297 -13.95 8.84 20.04
N ALA A 298 -14.02 10.18 20.16
CA ALA A 298 -15.24 10.86 20.54
C ALA A 298 -16.30 10.88 19.42
N GLN A 299 -15.87 10.95 18.16
CA GLN A 299 -16.77 11.08 17.01
C GLN A 299 -17.06 9.76 16.30
N LEU A 300 -16.17 8.79 16.39
CA LEU A 300 -16.29 7.46 15.80
C LEU A 300 -16.21 6.41 16.90
N PRO A 301 -17.33 6.00 17.50
CA PRO A 301 -17.34 4.91 18.47
C PRO A 301 -16.74 3.64 17.88
N ASP A 302 -15.94 2.92 18.66
CA ASP A 302 -15.27 1.67 18.27
C ASP A 302 -14.33 1.78 17.05
N VAL A 303 -13.83 2.99 16.75
CA VAL A 303 -12.90 3.18 15.64
C VAL A 303 -11.61 2.36 15.82
N CYS A 304 -11.26 1.60 14.80
CA CYS A 304 -9.95 0.99 14.69
C CYS A 304 -8.92 2.03 14.26
N ILE A 305 -7.94 2.30 15.10
CA ILE A 305 -6.83 3.21 14.78
C ILE A 305 -5.58 2.40 14.51
N ARG A 306 -5.15 2.44 13.25
CA ARG A 306 -3.87 1.91 12.81
C ARG A 306 -2.84 3.02 12.72
N THR A 307 -1.63 2.76 13.23
CA THR A 307 -0.53 3.72 13.16
C THR A 307 0.79 3.08 12.78
N THR A 308 1.74 3.91 12.40
CA THR A 308 3.13 3.54 12.17
C THR A 308 4.02 4.48 12.97
N LEU A 309 5.03 3.92 13.64
CA LEU A 309 6.01 4.64 14.42
C LEU A 309 7.44 4.38 13.87
N ILE A 310 8.33 5.35 14.06
CA ILE A 310 9.74 5.25 13.73
C ILE A 310 10.55 5.47 15.00
N VAL A 311 11.46 4.55 15.31
CA VAL A 311 12.40 4.63 16.42
C VAL A 311 13.83 4.75 15.92
N GLY A 312 14.73 5.30 16.78
CA GLY A 312 16.13 5.50 16.41
C GLY A 312 16.33 6.64 15.41
N TYR A 313 15.39 7.58 15.34
CA TYR A 313 15.57 8.79 14.56
C TYR A 313 16.81 9.59 15.05
N PRO A 314 17.60 10.24 14.18
CA PRO A 314 18.80 10.93 14.56
C PRO A 314 18.60 11.88 15.75
N GLY A 315 19.37 11.64 16.83
CA GLY A 315 19.31 12.39 18.06
C GLY A 315 18.16 12.01 19.01
N GLU A 316 17.39 10.94 18.75
CA GLU A 316 16.42 10.41 19.69
C GLU A 316 17.10 9.86 20.94
N THR A 317 16.77 10.44 22.10
CA THR A 317 17.29 10.04 23.39
C THR A 317 16.50 8.89 24.01
N GLU A 318 17.08 8.22 25.02
CA GLU A 318 16.36 7.18 25.76
C GLU A 318 15.11 7.74 26.47
N ALA A 319 15.17 8.95 27.00
CA ALA A 319 14.01 9.57 27.64
C ALA A 319 12.84 9.82 26.67
N GLU A 320 13.13 10.16 25.42
CA GLU A 320 12.12 10.37 24.37
C GLU A 320 11.56 9.04 23.87
N PHE A 321 12.38 8.00 23.85
CA PHE A 321 11.91 6.64 23.57
C PHE A 321 11.01 6.11 24.71
N GLU A 322 11.36 6.34 25.98
CA GLU A 322 10.46 6.00 27.11
C GLU A 322 9.13 6.75 27.03
N GLU A 323 9.15 8.05 26.64
CA GLU A 323 7.92 8.80 26.38
C GLU A 323 7.08 8.15 25.27
N LEU A 324 7.71 7.65 24.20
CA LEU A 324 7.01 6.94 23.11
C LEU A 324 6.40 5.62 23.59
N LYS A 325 7.11 4.84 24.43
CA LYS A 325 6.55 3.62 25.02
C LYS A 325 5.34 3.91 25.90
N GLN A 326 5.42 4.95 26.72
CA GLN A 326 4.31 5.37 27.56
C GLN A 326 3.10 5.80 26.71
N PHE A 327 3.33 6.56 25.67
CA PHE A 327 2.30 6.97 24.72
C PHE A 327 1.60 5.76 24.08
N VAL A 328 2.33 4.74 23.64
CA VAL A 328 1.71 3.52 23.05
C VAL A 328 0.82 2.82 24.09
N ARG A 329 1.27 2.70 25.36
CA ARG A 329 0.45 2.13 26.45
C ARG A 329 -0.83 2.92 26.72
N GLU A 330 -0.76 4.26 26.62
CA GLU A 330 -1.92 5.14 26.85
C GLU A 330 -2.84 5.21 25.64
N ALA A 331 -2.25 5.27 24.44
CA ALA A 331 -2.98 5.40 23.20
C ALA A 331 -3.75 4.13 22.80
N GLN A 332 -3.30 2.94 23.23
CA GLN A 332 -4.04 1.68 22.99
C GLN A 332 -4.44 1.53 21.51
N PHE A 333 -3.46 1.58 20.59
CA PHE A 333 -3.70 1.41 19.18
C PHE A 333 -4.26 0.00 18.88
N ASP A 334 -5.15 -0.09 17.89
CA ASP A 334 -5.70 -1.37 17.46
C ASP A 334 -4.68 -2.11 16.60
N ARG A 335 -4.00 -1.38 15.74
CA ARG A 335 -2.93 -1.90 14.87
C ARG A 335 -1.75 -0.93 14.90
N MET A 336 -0.53 -1.44 15.00
CA MET A 336 0.67 -0.61 14.99
C MET A 336 1.83 -1.34 14.32
N GLY A 337 2.48 -0.65 13.38
CA GLY A 337 3.79 -1.04 12.87
C GLY A 337 4.88 -0.15 13.47
N CYS A 338 6.05 -0.69 13.77
CA CYS A 338 7.22 0.03 14.21
C CYS A 338 8.41 -0.27 13.32
N PHE A 339 9.11 0.77 12.86
CA PHE A 339 10.29 0.65 12.01
C PHE A 339 11.50 1.34 12.63
N ALA A 340 12.67 0.73 12.47
CA ALA A 340 13.93 1.41 12.69
C ALA A 340 14.11 2.54 11.67
N TYR A 341 14.62 3.68 12.09
CA TYR A 341 14.98 4.74 11.16
C TYR A 341 16.05 4.26 10.18
N SER A 342 15.78 4.40 8.90
CA SER A 342 16.72 4.17 7.80
C SER A 342 17.04 5.49 7.13
N PRO A 343 18.31 5.87 7.01
CA PRO A 343 18.71 7.08 6.29
C PRO A 343 18.43 6.93 4.80
N GLU A 344 17.67 7.87 4.24
CA GLU A 344 17.33 7.88 2.82
C GLU A 344 18.07 9.01 2.10
N GLU A 345 18.83 8.64 1.07
CA GLU A 345 19.66 9.55 0.29
C GLU A 345 18.85 10.73 -0.27
N GLY A 346 19.41 11.93 -0.16
CA GLY A 346 18.78 13.17 -0.62
C GLY A 346 17.71 13.74 0.32
N THR A 347 17.39 13.06 1.43
CA THR A 347 16.46 13.59 2.44
C THR A 347 17.17 14.53 3.42
N PRO A 348 16.44 15.50 4.04
CA PRO A 348 17.05 16.35 5.05
C PRO A 348 17.66 15.59 6.24
N ALA A 349 17.00 14.52 6.70
CA ALA A 349 17.42 13.74 7.87
C ALA A 349 18.70 12.91 7.62
N GLU A 350 19.03 12.59 6.37
CA GLU A 350 20.30 11.94 6.00
C GLU A 350 21.51 12.74 6.49
N LYS A 351 21.39 14.08 6.52
CA LYS A 351 22.48 14.99 6.94
C LYS A 351 22.60 15.12 8.45
N PHE A 352 21.68 14.57 9.20
CA PHE A 352 21.73 14.60 10.65
C PHE A 352 22.73 13.55 11.17
N ARG A 353 23.45 13.91 12.22
CA ARG A 353 24.34 12.94 12.86
C ARG A 353 23.48 11.83 13.47
N ASP A 354 23.58 10.62 12.92
CA ASP A 354 22.98 9.45 13.53
C ASP A 354 23.75 9.10 14.81
N THR A 355 23.04 9.14 15.93
CA THR A 355 23.60 8.91 17.28
C THR A 355 23.05 7.63 17.90
N VAL A 356 22.18 6.91 17.19
CA VAL A 356 21.56 5.68 17.66
C VAL A 356 22.13 4.52 16.85
N SER A 357 22.80 3.56 17.52
CA SER A 357 23.37 2.41 16.83
C SER A 357 22.27 1.51 16.27
N GLU A 358 22.61 0.68 15.29
CA GLU A 358 21.63 -0.23 14.67
C GLU A 358 21.09 -1.24 15.69
N GLU A 359 21.95 -1.78 16.58
CA GLU A 359 21.51 -2.66 17.67
C GLU A 359 20.48 -1.96 18.57
N GLU A 360 20.71 -0.69 18.87
CA GLU A 360 19.81 0.11 19.70
C GLU A 360 18.48 0.38 19.00
N LYS A 361 18.50 0.66 17.70
CA LYS A 361 17.26 0.79 16.90
C LYS A 361 16.45 -0.50 16.94
N GLN A 362 17.09 -1.65 16.74
CA GLN A 362 16.41 -2.96 16.76
C GLN A 362 15.88 -3.30 18.17
N ARG A 363 16.61 -2.95 19.23
CA ARG A 363 16.13 -3.07 20.62
C ARG A 363 14.84 -2.27 20.80
N ARG A 364 14.81 -1.01 20.36
CA ARG A 364 13.65 -0.12 20.46
C ARG A 364 12.44 -0.63 19.68
N VAL A 365 12.64 -1.15 18.47
CA VAL A 365 11.58 -1.80 17.69
C VAL A 365 10.99 -2.96 18.49
N SER A 366 11.84 -3.87 18.98
CA SER A 366 11.41 -5.06 19.70
C SER A 366 10.63 -4.73 20.98
N GLU A 367 11.10 -3.76 21.77
CA GLU A 367 10.42 -3.34 22.99
C GLU A 367 9.04 -2.71 22.70
N LEU A 368 8.95 -1.88 21.65
CA LEU A 368 7.70 -1.22 21.31
C LEU A 368 6.67 -2.20 20.74
N MET A 369 7.14 -3.14 19.91
CA MET A 369 6.28 -4.21 19.38
C MET A 369 5.78 -5.15 20.48
N ALA A 370 6.62 -5.50 21.46
CA ALA A 370 6.19 -6.30 22.62
C ALA A 370 5.09 -5.61 23.44
N ILE A 371 5.10 -4.28 23.55
CA ILE A 371 4.01 -3.52 24.18
C ILE A 371 2.74 -3.63 23.33
N GLN A 372 2.86 -3.45 22.02
CA GLN A 372 1.71 -3.53 21.12
C GLN A 372 1.10 -4.92 21.08
N GLU A 373 1.88 -5.99 21.09
CA GLU A 373 1.40 -7.37 21.13
C GLU A 373 0.47 -7.60 22.33
N GLN A 374 0.83 -7.09 23.51
CA GLN A 374 -0.02 -7.17 24.71
C GLN A 374 -1.33 -6.40 24.54
N ILE A 375 -1.28 -5.21 23.91
CA ILE A 375 -2.45 -4.40 23.63
C ILE A 375 -3.35 -5.11 22.61
N SER A 376 -2.78 -5.62 21.52
CA SER A 376 -3.48 -6.36 20.48
C SER A 376 -4.19 -7.59 21.05
N LEU A 377 -3.48 -8.40 21.84
CA LEU A 377 -4.06 -9.58 22.51
C LEU A 377 -5.24 -9.19 23.42
N ALA A 378 -5.09 -8.17 24.26
CA ALA A 378 -6.16 -7.72 25.15
C ALA A 378 -7.41 -7.24 24.37
N LYS A 379 -7.21 -6.47 23.30
CA LYS A 379 -8.29 -6.01 22.41
C LYS A 379 -8.95 -7.17 21.68
N ASN A 380 -8.17 -8.11 21.16
CA ASN A 380 -8.68 -9.28 20.47
C ASN A 380 -9.43 -10.23 21.43
N GLN A 381 -8.96 -10.39 22.67
CA GLN A 381 -9.69 -11.12 23.70
C GLN A 381 -11.05 -10.49 24.03
N ALA A 382 -11.14 -9.15 24.03
CA ALA A 382 -12.41 -8.48 24.23
C ALA A 382 -13.43 -8.71 23.09
N ARG A 383 -12.98 -9.15 21.91
CA ARG A 383 -13.85 -9.51 20.78
C ARG A 383 -14.46 -10.93 20.92
N VAL A 384 -13.91 -11.77 21.78
CA VAL A 384 -14.40 -13.14 21.97
C VAL A 384 -15.85 -13.15 22.46
N GLY A 385 -16.70 -13.97 21.83
CA GLY A 385 -18.12 -14.07 22.08
C GLY A 385 -18.99 -13.08 21.29
N HIS A 386 -18.41 -12.12 20.59
CA HIS A 386 -19.12 -11.15 19.77
C HIS A 386 -19.20 -11.59 18.30
N ASN A 387 -20.25 -11.15 17.61
CA ASN A 387 -20.49 -11.43 16.20
C ASN A 387 -19.96 -10.28 15.35
N TYR A 388 -19.31 -10.65 14.24
CA TYR A 388 -18.80 -9.70 13.25
C TYR A 388 -19.21 -10.10 11.84
N ARG A 389 -19.36 -9.11 10.97
CA ARG A 389 -19.45 -9.30 9.53
C ARG A 389 -18.05 -9.54 8.99
N VAL A 390 -17.82 -10.69 8.37
CA VAL A 390 -16.51 -11.13 7.86
C VAL A 390 -16.60 -11.33 6.35
N ILE A 391 -15.66 -10.77 5.59
CA ILE A 391 -15.45 -11.11 4.18
C ILE A 391 -14.42 -12.24 4.10
N ILE A 392 -14.66 -13.24 3.27
CA ILE A 392 -13.71 -14.35 3.08
C ILE A 392 -12.71 -13.96 2.01
N ASP A 393 -11.43 -13.90 2.35
CA ASP A 393 -10.36 -13.55 1.43
C ASP A 393 -9.78 -14.77 0.69
N ARG A 394 -9.64 -15.91 1.37
CA ARG A 394 -9.09 -17.13 0.79
C ARG A 394 -9.47 -18.40 1.57
N HIS A 395 -9.22 -19.56 0.96
CA HIS A 395 -9.27 -20.84 1.61
C HIS A 395 -7.86 -21.40 1.70
N GLU A 396 -7.43 -21.77 2.91
CA GLU A 396 -6.07 -22.25 3.17
C GLU A 396 -6.07 -23.39 4.19
N GLY A 397 -5.59 -24.56 3.76
CA GLY A 397 -5.57 -25.75 4.62
C GLY A 397 -6.98 -26.17 5.05
N SER A 398 -7.24 -26.15 6.34
CA SER A 398 -8.53 -26.50 6.97
C SER A 398 -9.33 -25.27 7.41
N TYR A 399 -8.99 -24.08 6.92
CA TYR A 399 -9.65 -22.84 7.30
C TYR A 399 -10.02 -21.99 6.09
N TYR A 400 -11.14 -21.30 6.21
CA TYR A 400 -11.41 -20.08 5.45
C TYR A 400 -10.82 -18.91 6.23
N ILE A 401 -10.02 -18.11 5.53
CA ILE A 401 -9.41 -16.92 6.08
C ILE A 401 -10.20 -15.70 5.62
N GLY A 402 -10.60 -14.87 6.55
CA GLY A 402 -11.33 -13.65 6.28
C GLY A 402 -10.91 -12.51 7.19
N ARG A 403 -11.59 -11.39 7.10
CA ARG A 403 -11.34 -10.19 7.90
C ARG A 403 -12.60 -9.39 8.14
N THR A 404 -12.55 -8.53 9.15
CA THR A 404 -13.64 -7.60 9.48
C THR A 404 -13.40 -6.21 8.87
N GLU A 405 -14.34 -5.31 9.07
CA GLU A 405 -14.15 -3.89 8.73
C GLU A 405 -12.98 -3.23 9.46
N TYR A 406 -12.52 -3.81 10.55
CA TYR A 406 -11.38 -3.33 11.35
C TYR A 406 -10.02 -3.83 10.88
N ASP A 407 -10.00 -4.63 9.81
CA ASP A 407 -8.79 -5.31 9.36
C ASP A 407 -8.58 -5.10 7.86
N SER A 408 -7.44 -4.55 7.47
CA SER A 408 -7.05 -4.34 6.08
C SER A 408 -6.40 -5.60 5.51
N PRO A 409 -6.61 -5.94 4.23
CA PRO A 409 -5.99 -7.12 3.63
C PRO A 409 -4.46 -7.05 3.73
N ASP A 410 -3.84 -8.20 3.94
CA ASP A 410 -2.40 -8.46 3.92
C ASP A 410 -1.57 -7.82 5.05
N ILE A 411 -2.14 -6.95 5.88
CA ILE A 411 -1.37 -6.16 6.87
C ILE A 411 -1.95 -6.14 8.29
N ASP A 412 -3.20 -6.56 8.50
CA ASP A 412 -3.86 -6.58 9.81
C ASP A 412 -4.25 -8.03 10.18
N ASP A 413 -5.06 -8.20 11.25
CA ASP A 413 -5.42 -9.52 11.76
C ASP A 413 -6.31 -10.31 10.79
N GLU A 414 -6.18 -11.62 10.86
CA GLU A 414 -6.98 -12.57 10.11
C GLU A 414 -8.03 -13.28 10.99
N ILE A 415 -9.16 -13.59 10.38
CA ILE A 415 -10.23 -14.40 11.02
C ILE A 415 -10.19 -15.80 10.42
N LEU A 416 -9.85 -16.80 11.24
CA LEU A 416 -9.80 -18.20 10.86
C LEU A 416 -11.13 -18.89 11.16
N ILE A 417 -11.84 -19.33 10.13
CA ILE A 417 -13.12 -20.05 10.24
C ILE A 417 -12.87 -21.49 9.78
N PRO A 418 -13.08 -22.54 10.63
CA PRO A 418 -12.89 -23.93 10.24
C PRO A 418 -13.73 -24.30 9.01
N ASP A 419 -13.15 -25.09 8.10
CA ASP A 419 -13.80 -25.59 6.88
C ASP A 419 -14.79 -26.72 7.21
N THR A 420 -15.83 -26.39 7.95
CA THR A 420 -16.92 -27.32 8.30
C THR A 420 -18.14 -27.20 7.37
N ALA A 421 -18.20 -26.12 6.60
CA ALA A 421 -19.23 -25.84 5.60
C ALA A 421 -18.61 -25.03 4.45
N PRO A 422 -19.06 -25.23 3.18
CA PRO A 422 -18.48 -24.54 2.05
C PRO A 422 -18.83 -23.05 2.07
N LEU A 423 -17.80 -22.20 2.10
CA LEU A 423 -17.91 -20.74 1.96
C LEU A 423 -17.41 -20.30 0.59
N ARG A 424 -17.85 -19.13 0.15
CA ARG A 424 -17.40 -18.51 -1.09
C ARG A 424 -16.43 -17.39 -0.79
N VAL A 425 -15.25 -17.43 -1.39
CA VAL A 425 -14.28 -16.33 -1.35
C VAL A 425 -14.93 -15.08 -1.95
N GLY A 426 -14.70 -13.93 -1.32
CA GLY A 426 -15.30 -12.66 -1.70
C GLY A 426 -16.71 -12.41 -1.18
N GLU A 427 -17.33 -13.35 -0.44
CA GLU A 427 -18.66 -13.16 0.14
C GLU A 427 -18.59 -12.86 1.63
N PHE A 428 -19.61 -12.17 2.12
CA PHE A 428 -19.74 -11.80 3.53
C PHE A 428 -20.53 -12.84 4.31
N TYR A 429 -20.06 -13.11 5.52
CA TYR A 429 -20.71 -14.01 6.47
C TYR A 429 -20.77 -13.36 7.86
N GLN A 430 -21.71 -13.80 8.69
CA GLN A 430 -21.72 -13.49 10.11
C GLN A 430 -20.93 -14.58 10.85
N ALA A 431 -19.92 -14.19 11.60
CA ALA A 431 -19.08 -15.09 12.35
C ALA A 431 -18.92 -14.60 13.80
N ARG A 432 -18.96 -15.53 14.74
CA ARG A 432 -18.74 -15.30 16.16
C ARG A 432 -17.32 -15.62 16.53
N ILE A 433 -16.59 -14.70 17.12
CA ILE A 433 -15.22 -14.93 17.57
C ILE A 433 -15.26 -15.91 18.76
N THR A 434 -14.47 -16.98 18.68
CA THR A 434 -14.40 -18.05 19.69
C THR A 434 -13.09 -18.03 20.46
N GLN A 435 -11.99 -17.60 19.83
CA GLN A 435 -10.66 -17.52 20.43
C GLN A 435 -9.87 -16.36 19.80
N ALA A 436 -8.92 -15.80 20.54
CA ALA A 436 -8.06 -14.73 20.10
C ALA A 436 -6.59 -15.01 20.40
N LEU A 437 -5.75 -14.66 19.45
CA LEU A 437 -4.30 -14.54 19.56
C LEU A 437 -3.90 -13.07 19.36
N GLU A 438 -2.61 -12.79 19.35
CA GLU A 438 -2.07 -11.44 19.18
C GLU A 438 -2.45 -10.82 17.82
N ASN A 439 -2.40 -11.63 16.75
CA ASN A 439 -2.63 -11.19 15.37
C ASN A 439 -3.70 -12.00 14.62
N ASP A 440 -4.31 -13.01 15.27
CA ASP A 440 -5.30 -13.88 14.65
C ASP A 440 -6.50 -14.10 15.56
N LEU A 441 -7.65 -14.31 14.95
CA LEU A 441 -8.90 -14.62 15.63
C LEU A 441 -9.49 -15.91 15.06
N PHE A 442 -9.96 -16.79 15.92
CA PHE A 442 -10.75 -17.94 15.48
C PHE A 442 -12.23 -17.63 15.60
N ALA A 443 -13.01 -18.08 14.65
CA ALA A 443 -14.44 -17.84 14.64
C ALA A 443 -15.24 -19.05 14.14
N GLU A 444 -16.52 -19.08 14.49
CA GLU A 444 -17.51 -20.01 13.96
C GLU A 444 -18.61 -19.24 13.23
N LEU A 445 -19.22 -19.85 12.23
CA LEU A 445 -20.34 -19.26 11.53
C LEU A 445 -21.55 -19.14 12.45
N VAL A 446 -22.21 -18.00 12.41
CA VAL A 446 -23.51 -17.82 13.03
C VAL A 446 -24.58 -18.32 12.07
N ALA A 447 -25.37 -19.30 12.50
CA ALA A 447 -26.52 -19.77 11.71
C ALA A 447 -27.48 -18.59 11.47
N VAL A 448 -27.87 -18.38 10.20
CA VAL A 448 -28.85 -17.38 9.78
C VAL A 448 -30.25 -17.90 10.07
#